data_93061a4a8be787180c119ec594d4355a
#
_entry.id   93061a4a8be787180c119ec594d4355a
#
_cell.length_a   1.000
_cell.length_b   1.000
_cell.length_c   1.000
_cell.angle_alpha   90.00
_cell.angle_beta   90.00
_cell.angle_gamma   90.00
#
_symmetry.space_group_name_H-M   'P 1'
#
loop_
_entity.id
_entity.type
_entity.pdbx_description
1 polymer ?
#
loop_
_entity_poly.entity_id
_entity_poly.type
_entity_poly.pdbx_seq_one_letter_code
_entity_poly.pdbx_strand_id
1 'polypeptide(L)'
;MTTPTSAPLPFRESASAPFRDSASALFRDSASAPFRDSASAPFRDSASAPFRDSVLPGLPTFASPMTLAQKLVARAAGRTQVTPGEIVNCRVDLAMFHDSSGPRRLAPMLAEIGAPIWDKNKVVLVIDHFVPEADDESRQIVKFTRDWAAQQQLPHVHDSQGICHVVLPQGGHLRPGMFAVGGDSHSPTGGAFGAYMFGIGATEMLGVVATGEIWVRVPETIFMRWIGRLTDGVSAKDMVLNMLGRHGMNGGRYQALEFCGEAVAALSMPERMTLANMSAELGAQVGLIAPDTVTQNWLAAHGRRITAADVAPWHSDEGAPGLRHAFDARTLEPQVALPHSPANVRPVSEVMNTKIDIAYIGACTGAKLDDLRAAARVLAGYRIAPGVQLMVAPASVRDLRRAEREGILRMLVDAGATVLPSSCGACAGYGSRIPEGATVISTTARNFKGRMGAATAQVFLGSPFTVAASALRGVISDARGVLG
;
A
#
# COMPACT_ATOMS: atom_id res chain seq x y z
N MET A 1 -34.43 57.61 -22.70
CA MET A 1 -33.88 56.27 -22.94
C MET A 1 -32.83 56.03 -21.85
N THR A 2 -33.24 55.44 -20.77
CA THR A 2 -32.45 55.20 -19.55
C THR A 2 -32.28 53.71 -19.38
N THR A 3 -31.03 53.25 -19.40
CA THR A 3 -30.62 51.86 -19.09
C THR A 3 -30.63 51.64 -17.58
N PRO A 4 -31.15 50.52 -17.10
CA PRO A 4 -31.05 50.20 -15.67
C PRO A 4 -29.75 49.48 -15.35
N THR A 5 -29.05 50.02 -14.34
CA THR A 5 -27.90 49.43 -13.64
C THR A 5 -28.35 48.26 -12.79
N SER A 6 -27.74 47.07 -13.02
CA SER A 6 -27.90 45.91 -12.16
C SER A 6 -26.92 45.95 -10.99
N ALA A 7 -27.44 45.86 -9.77
CA ALA A 7 -26.65 45.77 -8.55
C ALA A 7 -26.12 44.30 -8.38
N PRO A 8 -24.93 44.10 -7.77
CA PRO A 8 -24.40 42.76 -7.51
C PRO A 8 -25.07 42.10 -6.30
N LEU A 9 -25.37 40.82 -6.43
CA LEU A 9 -25.87 39.96 -5.35
C LEU A 9 -24.78 39.68 -4.31
N PRO A 10 -25.11 39.56 -3.03
CA PRO A 10 -24.12 39.31 -1.96
C PRO A 10 -23.60 37.88 -1.99
N PHE A 11 -22.28 37.76 -1.86
CA PHE A 11 -21.58 36.50 -1.60
C PHE A 11 -22.08 35.87 -0.28
N ARG A 12 -22.60 34.67 -0.34
CA ARG A 12 -22.79 33.81 0.85
C ARG A 12 -21.47 33.15 1.17
N GLU A 13 -20.89 33.49 2.32
CA GLU A 13 -19.85 32.71 2.97
C GLU A 13 -20.38 31.31 3.29
N SER A 14 -19.85 30.28 2.62
CA SER A 14 -20.05 28.92 3.02
C SER A 14 -19.08 28.59 4.13
N ALA A 15 -19.59 28.47 5.35
CA ALA A 15 -18.83 27.96 6.50
C ALA A 15 -18.25 26.59 6.16
N SER A 16 -16.94 26.51 6.10
CA SER A 16 -16.18 25.27 5.99
C SER A 16 -16.29 24.49 7.29
N ALA A 17 -17.03 23.39 7.28
CA ALA A 17 -16.99 22.43 8.37
C ALA A 17 -15.59 21.79 8.46
N PRO A 18 -15.01 21.62 9.67
CA PRO A 18 -13.69 21.02 9.81
C PRO A 18 -13.72 19.54 9.38
N PHE A 19 -12.81 19.19 8.51
CA PHE A 19 -12.56 17.83 8.06
C PHE A 19 -12.14 16.97 9.27
N ARG A 20 -13.02 16.08 9.72
CA ARG A 20 -12.65 15.03 10.71
C ARG A 20 -11.94 13.92 9.96
N ASP A 21 -10.67 13.72 10.31
CA ASP A 21 -9.81 12.63 9.88
C ASP A 21 -10.46 11.28 10.25
N SER A 22 -11.11 10.61 9.28
CA SER A 22 -11.76 9.31 9.49
C SER A 22 -10.74 8.15 9.65
N ALA A 23 -9.45 8.43 9.54
CA ALA A 23 -8.38 7.46 9.81
C ALA A 23 -8.07 7.32 11.32
N SER A 24 -8.48 8.29 12.18
CA SER A 24 -8.20 8.25 13.62
C SER A 24 -9.28 7.58 14.45
N ALA A 25 -10.40 7.14 13.86
CA ALA A 25 -11.51 6.54 14.61
C ALA A 25 -11.31 5.05 14.98
N LEU A 26 -10.28 4.40 14.46
CA LEU A 26 -9.97 2.98 14.77
C LEU A 26 -8.91 2.80 15.87
N PHE A 27 -8.36 3.89 16.41
CA PHE A 27 -7.31 3.85 17.45
C PHE A 27 -7.68 4.63 18.72
N ARG A 28 -8.95 4.74 19.06
CA ARG A 28 -9.38 5.20 20.38
C ARG A 28 -10.05 4.03 21.07
N ASP A 29 -9.33 3.45 22.00
CA ASP A 29 -9.67 2.87 23.28
C ASP A 29 -8.64 1.81 23.68
N SER A 30 -7.52 2.27 24.22
CA SER A 30 -6.83 1.53 25.26
C SER A 30 -6.35 2.55 26.30
N ALA A 31 -7.05 2.48 27.42
CA ALA A 31 -7.09 3.43 28.50
C ALA A 31 -5.74 3.75 29.12
N SER A 32 -5.57 5.02 29.39
CA SER A 32 -4.66 5.58 30.38
C SER A 32 -4.94 5.04 31.77
N ALA A 33 -4.02 4.24 32.32
CA ALA A 33 -3.89 4.06 33.77
C ALA A 33 -2.76 4.99 34.27
N PRO A 34 -2.90 5.63 35.42
CA PRO A 34 -1.92 6.60 35.89
C PRO A 34 -0.63 5.92 36.35
N PHE A 35 0.52 6.40 35.84
CA PHE A 35 1.83 6.07 36.38
C PHE A 35 1.95 6.60 37.82
N ARG A 36 2.22 5.72 38.75
CA ARG A 36 2.70 6.09 40.09
C ARG A 36 4.22 6.22 40.05
N ASP A 37 4.69 7.39 40.47
CA ASP A 37 6.10 7.65 40.78
C ASP A 37 6.67 6.61 41.73
N SER A 38 7.76 5.97 41.36
CA SER A 38 8.64 5.27 42.27
C SER A 38 10.06 5.74 42.08
N ALA A 39 10.63 6.17 43.17
CA ALA A 39 11.84 6.94 43.34
C ALA A 39 13.11 6.28 42.77
N SER A 40 14.00 7.16 42.30
CA SER A 40 15.38 6.98 41.93
C SER A 40 16.21 6.19 42.93
N ALA A 41 16.92 5.15 42.44
CA ALA A 41 18.08 4.57 43.08
C ALA A 41 19.32 4.82 42.19
N PRO A 42 20.52 5.09 42.79
CA PRO A 42 21.67 5.51 42.03
C PRO A 42 22.39 4.33 41.34
N PHE A 43 22.83 4.58 40.10
CA PHE A 43 23.73 3.71 39.34
C PHE A 43 25.07 3.53 40.10
N ARG A 44 25.47 2.29 40.37
CA ARG A 44 26.82 1.94 40.77
C ARG A 44 27.56 1.38 39.57
N ASP A 45 28.68 2.01 39.25
CA ASP A 45 29.71 1.48 38.37
C ASP A 45 30.19 0.10 38.86
N SER A 46 30.12 -0.91 38.00
CA SER A 46 30.82 -2.17 38.23
C SER A 46 31.79 -2.42 37.07
N ALA A 47 33.07 -2.42 37.45
CA ALA A 47 34.20 -2.63 36.63
C ALA A 47 34.18 -4.00 35.93
N SER A 48 34.73 -4.02 34.73
CA SER A 48 35.03 -5.15 33.86
C SER A 48 35.80 -6.29 34.55
N ALA A 49 35.22 -7.51 34.51
CA ALA A 49 35.97 -8.74 34.74
C ALA A 49 36.24 -9.44 33.38
N PRO A 50 37.43 -10.07 33.22
CA PRO A 50 37.80 -10.68 31.95
C PRO A 50 37.05 -12.00 31.71
N PHE A 51 36.54 -12.16 30.48
CA PHE A 51 35.98 -13.40 29.98
C PHE A 51 37.01 -14.53 30.01
N ARG A 52 36.72 -15.60 30.72
CA ARG A 52 37.45 -16.88 30.60
C ARG A 52 36.70 -17.74 29.59
N ASP A 53 37.37 -18.08 28.50
CA ASP A 53 36.96 -19.13 27.58
C ASP A 53 36.85 -20.48 28.29
N SER A 54 35.67 -21.04 28.33
CA SER A 54 35.45 -22.46 28.56
C SER A 54 34.50 -22.99 27.49
N VAL A 55 35.09 -23.50 26.40
CA VAL A 55 34.36 -24.22 25.37
C VAL A 55 33.99 -25.59 25.94
N LEU A 56 32.71 -25.76 26.30
CA LEU A 56 32.11 -27.09 26.41
C LEU A 56 31.39 -27.37 25.07
N PRO A 57 31.54 -28.54 24.46
CA PRO A 57 30.80 -28.92 23.27
C PRO A 57 29.37 -29.21 23.69
N GLY A 58 28.49 -28.18 23.55
CA GLY A 58 27.06 -28.35 23.65
C GLY A 58 26.53 -29.00 22.39
N LEU A 59 25.69 -30.01 22.55
CA LEU A 59 24.81 -30.54 21.50
C LEU A 59 24.15 -29.39 20.74
N PRO A 60 23.97 -29.48 19.40
CA PRO A 60 23.32 -28.44 18.65
C PRO A 60 21.86 -28.31 19.17
N THR A 61 21.59 -27.24 19.89
CA THR A 61 20.20 -26.82 20.14
C THR A 61 19.65 -26.45 18.77
N PHE A 62 18.79 -27.27 18.21
CA PHE A 62 18.01 -26.95 17.02
C PHE A 62 17.23 -25.67 17.36
N ALA A 63 17.58 -24.55 16.71
CA ALA A 63 16.81 -23.33 16.78
C ALA A 63 15.38 -23.68 16.34
N SER A 64 14.36 -23.26 17.11
CA SER A 64 12.98 -23.51 16.75
C SER A 64 12.70 -22.90 15.39
N PRO A 65 11.92 -23.59 14.51
CA PRO A 65 11.57 -23.06 13.20
C PRO A 65 10.94 -21.67 13.29
N MET A 66 11.41 -20.71 12.48
CA MET A 66 10.92 -19.34 12.44
C MET A 66 10.16 -19.04 11.15
N THR A 67 9.11 -18.22 11.26
CA THR A 67 8.43 -17.65 10.11
C THR A 67 9.28 -16.54 9.46
N LEU A 68 8.98 -16.18 8.21
CA LEU A 68 9.62 -15.05 7.53
C LEU A 68 9.52 -13.77 8.36
N ALA A 69 8.34 -13.49 8.94
CA ALA A 69 8.14 -12.34 9.83
C ALA A 69 9.09 -12.35 11.02
N GLN A 70 9.23 -13.49 11.70
CA GLN A 70 10.14 -13.62 12.84
C GLN A 70 11.60 -13.42 12.44
N LYS A 71 12.04 -13.97 11.30
CA LYS A 71 13.41 -13.78 10.79
C LYS A 71 13.73 -12.32 10.51
N LEU A 72 12.80 -11.60 9.87
CA LEU A 72 12.96 -10.19 9.56
C LEU A 72 13.02 -9.32 10.81
N VAL A 73 12.16 -9.59 11.79
CA VAL A 73 12.14 -8.88 13.09
C VAL A 73 13.39 -9.22 13.91
N ALA A 74 13.79 -10.50 13.97
CA ALA A 74 15.01 -10.94 14.69
C ALA A 74 16.24 -10.21 14.15
N ARG A 75 16.40 -10.18 12.82
CA ARG A 75 17.50 -9.44 12.17
C ARG A 75 17.47 -7.95 12.53
N ALA A 76 16.31 -7.29 12.47
CA ALA A 76 16.18 -5.87 12.80
C ALA A 76 16.47 -5.57 14.27
N ALA A 77 16.13 -6.50 15.17
CA ALA A 77 16.44 -6.44 16.60
C ALA A 77 17.89 -6.84 16.95
N GLY A 78 18.70 -7.26 15.97
CA GLY A 78 20.07 -7.74 16.22
C GLY A 78 20.11 -9.06 17.01
N ARG A 79 19.08 -9.90 16.86
CA ARG A 79 18.90 -11.16 17.58
C ARG A 79 18.93 -12.35 16.62
N THR A 80 19.26 -13.51 17.13
CA THR A 80 19.23 -14.77 16.37
C THR A 80 17.81 -15.34 16.28
N GLN A 81 16.95 -15.06 17.26
CA GLN A 81 15.58 -15.56 17.35
C GLN A 81 14.68 -14.57 18.10
N VAL A 82 13.39 -14.55 17.75
CA VAL A 82 12.32 -13.85 18.48
C VAL A 82 11.09 -14.74 18.58
N THR A 83 10.25 -14.48 19.59
CA THR A 83 9.03 -15.24 19.85
C THR A 83 7.80 -14.36 19.65
N PRO A 84 6.71 -14.84 19.03
CA PRO A 84 5.46 -14.09 18.91
C PRO A 84 4.96 -13.58 20.28
N GLY A 85 4.53 -12.31 20.30
CA GLY A 85 4.09 -11.63 21.52
C GLY A 85 5.20 -10.90 22.29
N GLU A 86 6.46 -11.18 22.02
CA GLU A 86 7.61 -10.48 22.59
C GLU A 86 7.69 -9.05 22.05
N ILE A 87 8.10 -8.09 22.90
CA ILE A 87 8.37 -6.72 22.47
C ILE A 87 9.86 -6.54 22.29
N VAL A 88 10.27 -6.12 21.09
CA VAL A 88 11.67 -5.91 20.73
C VAL A 88 11.87 -4.55 20.09
N ASN A 89 13.02 -3.94 20.32
CA ASN A 89 13.43 -2.74 19.61
C ASN A 89 14.13 -3.11 18.32
N CYS A 90 13.68 -2.54 17.20
CA CYS A 90 14.14 -2.83 15.85
C CYS A 90 14.82 -1.62 15.23
N ARG A 91 15.96 -1.83 14.58
CA ARG A 91 16.62 -0.83 13.76
C ARG A 91 15.91 -0.74 12.39
N VAL A 92 15.58 0.48 11.99
CA VAL A 92 14.92 0.77 10.72
C VAL A 92 15.96 0.93 9.62
N ASP A 93 15.80 0.18 8.53
CA ASP A 93 16.64 0.30 7.33
C ASP A 93 16.18 1.41 6.40
N LEU A 94 14.87 1.73 6.42
CA LEU A 94 14.26 2.75 5.58
C LEU A 94 13.00 3.31 6.23
N ALA A 95 12.86 4.63 6.24
CA ALA A 95 11.65 5.34 6.56
C ALA A 95 11.13 6.07 5.31
N MET A 96 9.88 5.81 4.91
CA MET A 96 9.22 6.50 3.81
C MET A 96 8.06 7.33 4.33
N PHE A 97 7.94 8.57 3.87
CA PHE A 97 6.76 9.39 4.08
C PHE A 97 6.49 10.27 2.85
N HIS A 98 5.31 10.86 2.81
CA HIS A 98 4.85 11.61 1.65
C HIS A 98 4.31 12.99 2.06
N ASP A 99 3.96 13.83 1.09
CA ASP A 99 3.47 15.20 1.29
C ASP A 99 2.28 15.30 2.23
N SER A 100 1.39 14.31 2.30
CA SER A 100 0.23 14.32 3.19
C SER A 100 0.57 13.98 4.66
N SER A 101 1.43 12.97 4.91
CA SER A 101 1.76 12.48 6.26
C SER A 101 3.11 12.98 6.79
N GLY A 102 3.97 13.52 5.93
CA GLY A 102 5.36 13.82 6.23
C GLY A 102 5.61 15.25 6.75
N PRO A 103 6.32 16.12 5.99
CA PRO A 103 6.93 17.32 6.53
C PRO A 103 5.97 18.25 7.27
N ARG A 104 4.75 18.42 6.78
CA ARG A 104 3.76 19.28 7.43
C ARG A 104 3.49 18.89 8.89
N ARG A 105 3.56 17.59 9.21
CA ARG A 105 3.36 17.07 10.57
C ARG A 105 4.67 16.88 11.32
N LEU A 106 5.71 16.39 10.65
CA LEU A 106 6.99 16.06 11.28
C LEU A 106 7.87 17.28 11.58
N ALA A 107 7.90 18.28 10.68
CA ALA A 107 8.81 19.40 10.82
C ALA A 107 8.63 20.19 12.15
N PRO A 108 7.40 20.57 12.57
CA PRO A 108 7.24 21.27 13.84
C PRO A 108 7.63 20.40 15.03
N MET A 109 7.32 19.12 15.03
CA MET A 109 7.67 18.18 16.13
C MET A 109 9.18 17.94 16.21
N LEU A 110 9.87 17.80 15.06
CA LEU A 110 11.33 17.67 15.02
C LEU A 110 12.03 18.94 15.54
N ALA A 111 11.50 20.12 15.20
CA ALA A 111 12.02 21.39 15.69
C ALA A 111 11.82 21.54 17.21
N GLU A 112 10.66 21.13 17.73
CA GLU A 112 10.34 21.17 19.16
C GLU A 112 11.31 20.31 20.00
N ILE A 113 11.60 19.07 19.54
CA ILE A 113 12.54 18.19 20.25
C ILE A 113 14.00 18.48 19.95
N GLY A 114 14.30 19.35 18.98
CA GLY A 114 15.67 19.73 18.59
C GLY A 114 16.51 18.58 18.01
N ALA A 115 15.86 17.50 17.52
CA ALA A 115 16.56 16.33 16.99
C ALA A 115 16.85 16.47 15.49
N PRO A 116 18.05 16.08 15.01
CA PRO A 116 18.31 15.95 13.58
C PRO A 116 17.69 14.65 13.03
N ILE A 117 17.57 14.56 11.71
CA ILE A 117 17.27 13.27 11.04
C ILE A 117 18.45 12.30 11.25
N TRP A 118 18.15 11.10 11.79
CA TRP A 118 19.20 10.12 12.19
C TRP A 118 20.12 9.70 11.04
N ASP A 119 19.57 9.44 9.86
CA ASP A 119 20.32 9.09 8.66
C ASP A 119 19.49 9.49 7.42
N LYS A 120 19.88 10.58 6.77
CA LYS A 120 19.19 11.11 5.60
C LYS A 120 19.16 10.15 4.42
N ASN A 121 20.15 9.22 4.32
CA ASN A 121 20.20 8.23 3.25
C ASN A 121 19.18 7.11 3.41
N LYS A 122 18.58 6.99 4.59
CA LYS A 122 17.53 6.01 4.91
C LYS A 122 16.13 6.62 4.92
N VAL A 123 16.01 7.89 4.54
CA VAL A 123 14.74 8.59 4.45
C VAL A 123 14.38 8.79 2.98
N VAL A 124 13.19 8.37 2.60
CA VAL A 124 12.61 8.61 1.27
C VAL A 124 11.36 9.44 1.40
N LEU A 125 11.33 10.57 0.72
CA LEU A 125 10.18 11.46 0.63
C LEU A 125 9.55 11.36 -0.75
N VAL A 126 8.23 11.18 -0.80
CA VAL A 126 7.48 11.13 -2.06
C VAL A 126 6.39 12.20 -2.05
N ILE A 127 6.29 12.97 -3.12
CA ILE A 127 5.24 13.97 -3.33
C ILE A 127 4.26 13.37 -4.35
N ASP A 128 3.13 12.85 -3.86
CA ASP A 128 2.20 12.07 -4.67
C ASP A 128 0.72 12.22 -4.30
N HIS A 129 0.39 12.79 -3.14
CA HIS A 129 -1.00 12.91 -2.67
C HIS A 129 -1.66 14.20 -3.15
N PHE A 130 -0.96 15.34 -3.02
CA PHE A 130 -1.46 16.65 -3.44
C PHE A 130 -0.99 17.03 -4.86
N VAL A 131 -0.86 16.02 -5.72
CA VAL A 131 -0.47 16.16 -7.13
C VAL A 131 -1.63 15.70 -8.02
N PRO A 132 -2.01 16.47 -9.04
CA PRO A 132 -1.53 17.81 -9.38
C PRO A 132 -1.93 18.87 -8.33
N GLU A 133 -1.17 19.95 -8.27
CA GLU A 133 -1.42 21.10 -7.35
C GLU A 133 -2.67 21.88 -7.81
N ALA A 134 -3.86 21.29 -7.59
CA ALA A 134 -5.12 21.74 -8.19
C ALA A 134 -5.70 23.01 -7.54
N ASP A 135 -5.35 23.29 -6.29
CA ASP A 135 -5.84 24.42 -5.49
C ASP A 135 -4.74 25.05 -4.65
N ASP A 136 -5.04 26.14 -3.95
CA ASP A 136 -4.07 26.88 -3.14
C ASP A 136 -3.55 26.05 -1.96
N GLU A 137 -4.39 25.20 -1.36
CA GLU A 137 -3.98 24.33 -0.26
C GLU A 137 -2.94 23.31 -0.74
N SER A 138 -3.21 22.61 -1.84
CA SER A 138 -2.27 21.64 -2.41
C SER A 138 -0.95 22.31 -2.82
N ARG A 139 -0.99 23.50 -3.44
CA ARG A 139 0.22 24.28 -3.77
C ARG A 139 1.05 24.63 -2.53
N GLN A 140 0.41 25.06 -1.44
CA GLN A 140 1.11 25.37 -0.20
C GLN A 140 1.75 24.15 0.45
N ILE A 141 1.03 23.03 0.49
CA ILE A 141 1.53 21.76 1.06
C ILE A 141 2.73 21.23 0.27
N VAL A 142 2.61 21.20 -1.06
CA VAL A 142 3.70 20.71 -1.92
C VAL A 142 4.91 21.64 -1.85
N LYS A 143 4.70 22.96 -1.88
CA LYS A 143 5.78 23.93 -1.71
C LYS A 143 6.49 23.75 -0.37
N PHE A 144 5.74 23.67 0.73
CA PHE A 144 6.32 23.44 2.06
C PHE A 144 7.14 22.13 2.11
N THR A 145 6.63 21.09 1.49
CA THR A 145 7.31 19.79 1.44
C THR A 145 8.63 19.86 0.67
N ARG A 146 8.65 20.55 -0.48
CA ARG A 146 9.87 20.79 -1.28
C ARG A 146 10.89 21.62 -0.52
N ASP A 147 10.45 22.71 0.09
CA ASP A 147 11.32 23.63 0.85
C ASP A 147 11.96 22.92 2.04
N TRP A 148 11.17 22.13 2.79
CA TRP A 148 11.67 21.34 3.92
C TRP A 148 12.65 20.26 3.47
N ALA A 149 12.36 19.55 2.40
CA ALA A 149 13.27 18.54 1.84
C ALA A 149 14.62 19.15 1.44
N ALA A 150 14.61 20.31 0.81
CA ALA A 150 15.81 21.05 0.45
C ALA A 150 16.57 21.54 1.70
N GLN A 151 15.88 22.10 2.69
CA GLN A 151 16.47 22.52 3.96
C GLN A 151 17.14 21.34 4.70
N GLN A 152 16.47 20.17 4.72
CA GLN A 152 17.02 18.97 5.31
C GLN A 152 18.09 18.29 4.44
N GLN A 153 18.27 18.73 3.20
CA GLN A 153 19.20 18.11 2.23
C GLN A 153 18.93 16.63 2.05
N LEU A 154 17.66 16.24 1.89
CA LEU A 154 17.28 14.84 1.67
C LEU A 154 17.74 14.36 0.28
N PRO A 155 18.52 13.26 0.19
CA PRO A 155 19.03 12.76 -1.09
C PRO A 155 17.96 12.00 -1.91
N HIS A 156 16.91 11.51 -1.26
CA HIS A 156 15.91 10.67 -1.89
C HIS A 156 14.52 11.35 -1.85
N VAL A 157 14.31 12.25 -2.80
CA VAL A 157 13.03 12.93 -3.00
C VAL A 157 12.47 12.55 -4.36
N HIS A 158 11.25 11.99 -4.38
CA HIS A 158 10.52 11.65 -5.59
C HIS A 158 9.35 12.62 -5.75
N ASP A 159 9.54 13.68 -6.52
CA ASP A 159 8.54 14.71 -6.75
C ASP A 159 7.69 14.38 -7.98
N SER A 160 6.39 14.21 -7.78
CA SER A 160 5.39 13.99 -8.85
C SER A 160 5.70 12.81 -9.78
N GLN A 161 6.39 11.78 -9.27
CA GLN A 161 6.80 10.62 -10.06
C GLN A 161 5.83 9.46 -10.01
N GLY A 162 4.77 9.57 -9.22
CA GLY A 162 3.76 8.55 -9.03
C GLY A 162 3.61 8.15 -7.57
N ILE A 163 2.78 7.14 -7.34
CA ILE A 163 2.35 6.70 -6.02
C ILE A 163 3.52 6.12 -5.21
N CYS A 164 3.70 6.57 -3.97
CA CYS A 164 4.83 6.22 -3.10
C CYS A 164 5.09 4.71 -3.04
N HIS A 165 4.05 3.88 -2.94
CA HIS A 165 4.17 2.41 -2.86
C HIS A 165 4.69 1.76 -4.15
N VAL A 166 4.62 2.46 -5.28
CA VAL A 166 5.14 2.01 -6.58
C VAL A 166 6.50 2.65 -6.89
N VAL A 167 6.63 3.93 -6.59
CA VAL A 167 7.88 4.68 -6.83
C VAL A 167 9.01 4.17 -5.94
N LEU A 168 8.72 3.86 -4.68
CA LEU A 168 9.71 3.36 -3.72
C LEU A 168 10.47 2.11 -4.22
N PRO A 169 9.80 1.01 -4.60
CA PRO A 169 10.50 -0.15 -5.17
C PRO A 169 11.09 0.13 -6.55
N GLN A 170 10.40 0.91 -7.42
CA GLN A 170 10.93 1.27 -8.74
C GLN A 170 12.20 2.13 -8.67
N GLY A 171 12.38 2.89 -7.60
CA GLY A 171 13.60 3.63 -7.26
C GLY A 171 14.73 2.74 -6.69
N GLY A 172 14.50 1.44 -6.51
CA GLY A 172 15.49 0.50 -5.97
C GLY A 172 15.71 0.65 -4.46
N HIS A 173 14.78 1.28 -3.73
CA HIS A 173 14.91 1.51 -2.29
C HIS A 173 14.57 0.28 -1.44
N LEU A 174 13.86 -0.71 -1.99
CA LEU A 174 13.49 -1.94 -1.29
C LEU A 174 14.33 -3.13 -1.75
N ARG A 175 14.64 -4.03 -0.81
CA ARG A 175 15.30 -5.32 -1.05
C ARG A 175 14.90 -6.35 0.00
N PRO A 176 15.07 -7.65 -0.28
CA PRO A 176 14.84 -8.70 0.71
C PRO A 176 15.60 -8.46 2.01
N GLY A 177 14.99 -8.83 3.11
CA GLY A 177 15.59 -8.75 4.43
C GLY A 177 15.48 -7.40 5.13
N MET A 178 15.04 -6.34 4.46
CA MET A 178 14.88 -5.01 5.09
C MET A 178 13.75 -4.99 6.10
N PHE A 179 13.94 -4.13 7.12
CA PHE A 179 12.90 -3.70 8.06
C PHE A 179 12.65 -2.21 7.84
N ALA A 180 11.47 -1.89 7.34
CA ALA A 180 11.13 -0.55 6.89
C ALA A 180 9.81 -0.08 7.47
N VAL A 181 9.63 1.24 7.54
CA VAL A 181 8.38 1.85 7.97
C VAL A 181 7.90 2.89 6.96
N GLY A 182 6.60 3.10 6.90
CA GLY A 182 6.02 4.12 6.06
C GLY A 182 4.95 4.95 6.76
N GLY A 183 4.85 6.22 6.40
CA GLY A 183 3.81 7.13 6.89
C GLY A 183 2.46 6.96 6.17
N ASP A 184 2.20 5.78 5.61
CA ASP A 184 0.95 5.43 4.92
C ASP A 184 0.51 4.00 5.23
N SER A 185 -0.80 3.78 5.27
CA SER A 185 -1.41 2.49 5.61
C SER A 185 -1.14 1.38 4.60
N HIS A 186 -0.81 1.69 3.33
CA HIS A 186 -0.45 0.69 2.31
C HIS A 186 1.06 0.39 2.24
N SER A 187 1.83 0.84 3.22
CA SER A 187 3.26 0.50 3.36
C SER A 187 3.56 -1.01 3.33
N PRO A 188 2.64 -1.92 3.74
CA PRO A 188 2.83 -3.36 3.57
C PRO A 188 3.14 -3.82 2.14
N THR A 189 2.94 -2.96 1.11
CA THR A 189 3.39 -3.23 -0.28
C THR A 189 4.85 -3.68 -0.35
N GLY A 190 5.72 -3.18 0.54
CA GLY A 190 7.13 -3.58 0.62
C GLY A 190 7.33 -5.07 0.90
N GLY A 191 6.34 -5.74 1.51
CA GLY A 191 6.39 -7.17 1.79
C GLY A 191 6.38 -8.06 0.56
N ALA A 192 5.95 -7.55 -0.61
CA ALA A 192 6.08 -8.23 -1.90
C ALA A 192 7.54 -8.52 -2.28
N PHE A 193 8.48 -7.77 -1.71
CA PHE A 193 9.92 -7.88 -1.95
C PHE A 193 10.66 -8.66 -0.84
N GLY A 194 9.94 -9.29 0.08
CA GLY A 194 10.54 -9.93 1.24
C GLY A 194 11.12 -8.95 2.26
N ALA A 195 10.56 -7.74 2.32
CA ALA A 195 10.86 -6.73 3.34
C ALA A 195 9.75 -6.67 4.38
N TYR A 196 10.09 -6.56 5.66
CA TYR A 196 9.11 -6.25 6.71
C TYR A 196 8.81 -4.76 6.65
N MET A 197 7.74 -4.37 5.99
CA MET A 197 7.37 -2.97 5.88
C MET A 197 5.91 -2.75 6.29
N PHE A 198 5.67 -1.78 7.16
CA PHE A 198 4.34 -1.48 7.71
C PHE A 198 4.13 0.02 7.91
N GLY A 199 2.84 0.40 8.03
CA GLY A 199 2.45 1.78 8.23
C GLY A 199 2.52 2.19 9.70
N ILE A 200 3.02 3.41 9.96
CA ILE A 200 3.09 4.00 11.30
C ILE A 200 2.53 5.42 11.32
N GLY A 201 2.07 5.86 12.49
CA GLY A 201 1.57 7.21 12.69
C GLY A 201 2.67 8.29 12.75
N ALA A 202 2.27 9.56 12.70
CA ALA A 202 3.22 10.68 12.67
C ALA A 202 4.12 10.75 13.92
N THR A 203 3.58 10.41 15.10
CA THR A 203 4.35 10.40 16.36
C THR A 203 5.41 9.31 16.37
N GLU A 204 5.06 8.12 15.89
CA GLU A 204 6.00 7.00 15.75
C GLU A 204 7.06 7.33 14.70
N MET A 205 6.63 7.93 13.56
CA MET A 205 7.54 8.38 12.51
C MET A 205 8.54 9.44 13.03
N LEU A 206 8.10 10.34 13.92
CA LEU A 206 8.99 11.28 14.59
C LEU A 206 10.09 10.54 15.36
N GLY A 207 9.71 9.54 16.17
CA GLY A 207 10.66 8.70 16.90
C GLY A 207 11.66 8.01 15.96
N VAL A 208 11.17 7.39 14.88
CA VAL A 208 12.03 6.75 13.88
C VAL A 208 12.97 7.75 13.21
N VAL A 209 12.47 8.91 12.78
CA VAL A 209 13.30 9.91 12.09
C VAL A 209 14.36 10.50 13.02
N ALA A 210 14.11 10.57 14.33
CA ALA A 210 15.08 11.04 15.31
C ALA A 210 16.09 9.98 15.73
N THR A 211 15.71 8.69 15.81
CA THR A 211 16.53 7.63 16.44
C THR A 211 16.96 6.53 15.48
N GLY A 212 16.24 6.31 14.40
CA GLY A 212 16.41 5.16 13.49
C GLY A 212 15.87 3.85 14.06
N GLU A 213 15.07 3.89 15.12
CA GLU A 213 14.58 2.70 15.82
C GLU A 213 13.07 2.78 16.09
N ILE A 214 12.45 1.61 16.21
CA ILE A 214 11.06 1.45 16.61
C ILE A 214 10.89 0.14 17.36
N TRP A 215 10.11 0.14 18.44
CA TRP A 215 9.72 -1.10 19.08
C TRP A 215 8.52 -1.73 18.36
N VAL A 216 8.51 -3.05 18.29
CA VAL A 216 7.38 -3.82 17.77
C VAL A 216 7.08 -5.00 18.69
N ARG A 217 5.80 -5.35 18.78
CA ARG A 217 5.41 -6.65 19.29
C ARG A 217 5.54 -7.64 18.15
N VAL A 218 6.36 -8.67 18.33
CA VAL A 218 6.56 -9.73 17.33
C VAL A 218 5.20 -10.35 16.97
N PRO A 219 4.75 -10.28 15.71
CA PRO A 219 3.44 -10.81 15.34
C PRO A 219 3.46 -12.34 15.23
N GLU A 220 2.30 -12.95 15.42
CA GLU A 220 2.04 -14.29 14.89
C GLU A 220 1.97 -14.22 13.37
N THR A 221 2.10 -15.38 12.71
CA THR A 221 1.97 -15.47 11.24
C THR A 221 0.70 -16.21 10.86
N ILE A 222 -0.03 -15.66 9.92
CA ILE A 222 -1.18 -16.29 9.26
C ILE A 222 -0.77 -16.58 7.81
N PHE A 223 -0.65 -17.88 7.48
CA PHE A 223 -0.32 -18.30 6.12
C PHE A 223 -1.56 -18.34 5.24
N MET A 224 -1.55 -17.59 4.15
CA MET A 224 -2.58 -17.55 3.12
C MET A 224 -2.09 -18.35 1.90
N ARG A 225 -2.30 -19.67 1.91
CA ARG A 225 -1.82 -20.57 0.87
C ARG A 225 -2.81 -20.68 -0.28
N TRP A 226 -2.35 -20.36 -1.49
CA TRP A 226 -3.11 -20.47 -2.73
C TRP A 226 -2.55 -21.59 -3.61
N ILE A 227 -3.32 -22.63 -3.83
CA ILE A 227 -2.96 -23.79 -4.66
C ILE A 227 -3.46 -23.62 -6.09
N GLY A 228 -2.79 -24.27 -7.03
CA GLY A 228 -3.13 -24.23 -8.45
C GLY A 228 -2.68 -22.92 -9.12
N ARG A 229 -3.41 -22.49 -10.16
CA ARG A 229 -3.14 -21.26 -10.93
C ARG A 229 -4.44 -20.50 -11.18
N LEU A 230 -4.34 -19.17 -11.25
CA LEU A 230 -5.45 -18.33 -11.66
C LEU A 230 -5.83 -18.62 -13.12
N THR A 231 -7.13 -18.57 -13.41
CA THR A 231 -7.65 -18.62 -14.76
C THR A 231 -7.48 -17.26 -15.45
N ASP A 232 -7.49 -17.23 -16.77
CA ASP A 232 -7.41 -15.96 -17.51
C ASP A 232 -8.58 -15.04 -17.16
N GLY A 233 -8.33 -13.75 -17.04
CA GLY A 233 -9.30 -12.76 -16.59
C GLY A 233 -9.48 -12.66 -15.07
N VAL A 234 -8.73 -13.46 -14.28
CA VAL A 234 -8.67 -13.39 -12.81
C VAL A 234 -7.27 -12.95 -12.39
N SER A 235 -7.18 -12.13 -11.34
CA SER A 235 -5.93 -11.50 -10.90
C SER A 235 -5.70 -11.59 -9.39
N ALA A 236 -4.55 -11.14 -8.92
CA ALA A 236 -4.26 -11.00 -7.50
C ALA A 236 -5.28 -10.10 -6.75
N LYS A 237 -5.91 -9.16 -7.44
CA LYS A 237 -6.98 -8.33 -6.86
C LYS A 237 -8.18 -9.18 -6.47
N ASP A 238 -8.55 -10.15 -7.30
CA ASP A 238 -9.65 -11.08 -7.01
C ASP A 238 -9.30 -12.01 -5.85
N MET A 239 -8.02 -12.43 -5.74
CA MET A 239 -7.55 -13.21 -4.59
C MET A 239 -7.74 -12.46 -3.27
N VAL A 240 -7.31 -11.20 -3.20
CA VAL A 240 -7.41 -10.42 -1.96
C VAL A 240 -8.85 -10.04 -1.65
N LEU A 241 -9.69 -9.73 -2.64
CA LEU A 241 -11.11 -9.49 -2.44
C LEU A 241 -11.80 -10.76 -1.90
N ASN A 242 -11.50 -11.95 -2.44
CA ASN A 242 -12.03 -13.21 -1.91
C ASN A 242 -11.64 -13.43 -0.44
N MET A 243 -10.39 -13.16 -0.08
CA MET A 243 -9.95 -13.24 1.32
C MET A 243 -10.70 -12.24 2.22
N LEU A 244 -10.90 -11.00 1.76
CA LEU A 244 -11.69 -9.99 2.46
C LEU A 244 -13.15 -10.41 2.66
N GLY A 245 -13.78 -10.98 1.64
CA GLY A 245 -15.13 -11.51 1.74
C GLY A 245 -15.26 -12.64 2.76
N ARG A 246 -14.21 -13.48 2.91
CA ARG A 246 -14.22 -14.64 3.84
C ARG A 246 -13.82 -14.27 5.27
N HIS A 247 -12.87 -13.36 5.45
CA HIS A 247 -12.27 -13.08 6.76
C HIS A 247 -12.65 -11.69 7.32
N GLY A 248 -13.24 -10.84 6.49
CA GLY A 248 -13.55 -9.46 6.85
C GLY A 248 -12.30 -8.58 6.98
N MET A 249 -12.53 -7.32 7.32
CA MET A 249 -11.46 -6.31 7.45
C MET A 249 -10.60 -6.48 8.70
N ASN A 250 -10.97 -7.35 9.62
CA ASN A 250 -10.19 -7.64 10.84
C ASN A 250 -9.62 -9.07 10.85
N GLY A 251 -9.63 -9.75 9.70
CA GLY A 251 -9.15 -11.12 9.57
C GLY A 251 -7.67 -11.29 9.89
N GLY A 252 -6.87 -10.25 9.61
CA GLY A 252 -5.42 -10.22 9.88
C GLY A 252 -5.04 -9.95 11.33
N ARG A 253 -5.96 -9.45 12.18
CA ARG A 253 -5.78 -9.25 13.63
C ARG A 253 -4.49 -8.53 14.03
N TYR A 254 -4.01 -7.63 13.16
CA TYR A 254 -2.73 -6.93 13.30
C TYR A 254 -1.52 -7.89 13.39
N GLN A 255 -1.66 -9.10 12.79
CA GLN A 255 -0.60 -10.10 12.67
C GLN A 255 0.12 -9.98 11.32
N ALA A 256 1.12 -10.83 11.08
CA ALA A 256 1.76 -10.92 9.78
C ALA A 256 0.97 -11.89 8.89
N LEU A 257 0.58 -11.45 7.69
CA LEU A 257 0.11 -12.34 6.65
C LEU A 257 1.30 -12.80 5.80
N GLU A 258 1.40 -14.10 5.53
CA GLU A 258 2.37 -14.65 4.58
C GLU A 258 1.61 -15.34 3.44
N PHE A 259 1.69 -14.75 2.25
CA PHE A 259 1.09 -15.29 1.04
C PHE A 259 2.03 -16.30 0.40
N CYS A 260 1.55 -17.51 0.16
CA CYS A 260 2.37 -18.60 -0.34
C CYS A 260 1.56 -19.56 -1.23
N GLY A 261 2.24 -20.56 -1.77
CA GLY A 261 1.65 -21.58 -2.66
C GLY A 261 1.88 -21.29 -4.14
N GLU A 262 1.46 -22.25 -4.97
CA GLU A 262 1.77 -22.27 -6.40
C GLU A 262 1.21 -21.07 -7.16
N ALA A 263 -0.02 -20.64 -6.80
CA ALA A 263 -0.63 -19.48 -7.44
C ALA A 263 0.15 -18.19 -7.12
N VAL A 264 0.61 -18.02 -5.87
CA VAL A 264 1.41 -16.83 -5.48
C VAL A 264 2.78 -16.84 -6.14
N ALA A 265 3.41 -18.02 -6.24
CA ALA A 265 4.70 -18.16 -6.93
C ALA A 265 4.60 -17.79 -8.42
N ALA A 266 3.45 -18.04 -9.05
CA ALA A 266 3.20 -17.74 -10.46
C ALA A 266 2.86 -16.25 -10.73
N LEU A 267 2.54 -15.45 -9.69
CA LEU A 267 2.20 -14.03 -9.85
C LEU A 267 3.41 -13.20 -10.30
N SER A 268 3.15 -12.22 -11.15
CA SER A 268 4.10 -11.15 -11.45
C SER A 268 4.35 -10.27 -10.21
N MET A 269 5.47 -9.54 -10.18
CA MET A 269 5.75 -8.63 -9.07
C MET A 269 4.65 -7.56 -8.85
N PRO A 270 4.10 -6.91 -9.89
CA PRO A 270 2.96 -6.01 -9.74
C PRO A 270 1.74 -6.64 -9.05
N GLU A 271 1.45 -7.91 -9.33
CA GLU A 271 0.37 -8.64 -8.65
C GLU A 271 0.70 -8.98 -7.19
N ARG A 272 1.95 -9.38 -6.92
CA ARG A 272 2.44 -9.59 -5.54
C ARG A 272 2.35 -8.30 -4.72
N MET A 273 2.67 -7.16 -5.32
CA MET A 273 2.49 -5.84 -4.71
C MET A 273 1.02 -5.60 -4.34
N THR A 274 0.06 -6.01 -5.16
CA THR A 274 -1.37 -5.88 -4.86
C THR A 274 -1.77 -6.75 -3.65
N LEU A 275 -1.31 -8.00 -3.55
CA LEU A 275 -1.57 -8.85 -2.38
C LEU A 275 -0.99 -8.24 -1.10
N ALA A 276 0.30 -7.88 -1.13
CA ALA A 276 0.97 -7.31 0.03
C ALA A 276 0.35 -5.97 0.46
N ASN A 277 0.01 -5.10 -0.49
CA ASN A 277 -0.66 -3.83 -0.27
C ASN A 277 -1.97 -3.98 0.49
N MET A 278 -2.85 -4.84 -0.01
CA MET A 278 -4.20 -4.99 0.55
C MET A 278 -4.26 -5.90 1.78
N SER A 279 -3.13 -6.33 2.33
CA SER A 279 -3.09 -6.89 3.68
C SER A 279 -3.52 -5.86 4.74
N ALA A 280 -3.38 -4.56 4.43
CA ALA A 280 -3.90 -3.47 5.25
C ALA A 280 -5.43 -3.51 5.37
N GLU A 281 -6.15 -3.80 4.29
CA GLU A 281 -7.62 -3.95 4.31
C GLU A 281 -8.05 -5.20 5.07
N LEU A 282 -7.23 -6.26 5.10
CA LEU A 282 -7.45 -7.42 5.96
C LEU A 282 -7.16 -7.15 7.44
N GLY A 283 -6.64 -5.95 7.78
CA GLY A 283 -6.32 -5.57 9.16
C GLY A 283 -5.02 -6.21 9.67
N ALA A 284 -4.10 -6.56 8.80
CA ALA A 284 -2.79 -7.07 9.15
C ALA A 284 -1.76 -5.95 9.36
N GLN A 285 -0.72 -6.22 10.13
CA GLN A 285 0.41 -5.32 10.28
C GLN A 285 1.27 -5.31 9.01
N VAL A 286 1.53 -6.48 8.43
CA VAL A 286 2.36 -6.66 7.24
C VAL A 286 1.83 -7.79 6.37
N GLY A 287 2.03 -7.69 5.05
CA GLY A 287 1.74 -8.75 4.09
C GLY A 287 3.03 -9.17 3.40
N LEU A 288 3.48 -10.39 3.63
CA LEU A 288 4.78 -10.88 3.20
C LEU A 288 4.65 -11.91 2.08
N ILE A 289 5.57 -11.85 1.14
CA ILE A 289 5.83 -12.88 0.15
C ILE A 289 7.32 -13.19 0.20
N ALA A 290 7.68 -14.45 0.35
CA ALA A 290 9.06 -14.87 0.31
C ALA A 290 9.69 -14.49 -1.04
N PRO A 291 10.85 -13.81 -1.04
CA PRO A 291 11.48 -13.39 -2.28
C PRO A 291 12.02 -14.62 -3.05
N ASP A 292 11.98 -14.53 -4.37
CA ASP A 292 12.40 -15.58 -5.28
C ASP A 292 13.00 -15.00 -6.58
N THR A 293 13.05 -15.80 -7.64
CA THR A 293 13.54 -15.38 -8.96
C THR A 293 12.70 -14.25 -9.58
N VAL A 294 11.39 -14.18 -9.31
CA VAL A 294 10.55 -13.06 -9.75
C VAL A 294 11.03 -11.76 -9.10
N THR A 295 11.33 -11.81 -7.80
CA THR A 295 11.89 -10.67 -7.06
C THR A 295 13.26 -10.23 -7.62
N GLN A 296 14.15 -11.20 -7.86
CA GLN A 296 15.49 -10.92 -8.43
C GLN A 296 15.39 -10.26 -9.80
N ASN A 297 14.60 -10.84 -10.71
CA ASN A 297 14.42 -10.35 -12.06
C ASN A 297 13.81 -8.95 -12.08
N TRP A 298 12.81 -8.71 -11.24
CA TRP A 298 12.16 -7.42 -11.18
C TRP A 298 13.10 -6.33 -10.65
N LEU A 299 13.83 -6.60 -9.58
CA LEU A 299 14.81 -5.66 -9.01
C LEU A 299 15.94 -5.37 -10.01
N ALA A 300 16.44 -6.39 -10.71
CA ALA A 300 17.45 -6.23 -11.76
C ALA A 300 16.96 -5.32 -12.90
N ALA A 301 15.71 -5.50 -13.36
CA ALA A 301 15.08 -4.63 -14.37
C ALA A 301 14.91 -3.19 -13.91
N HIS A 302 14.97 -2.94 -12.58
CA HIS A 302 14.90 -1.62 -11.96
C HIS A 302 16.27 -1.11 -11.46
N GLY A 303 17.37 -1.68 -11.97
CA GLY A 303 18.73 -1.22 -11.67
C GLY A 303 19.31 -1.74 -10.36
N ARG A 304 18.62 -2.67 -9.67
CA ARG A 304 19.06 -3.25 -8.40
C ARG A 304 19.32 -4.74 -8.53
N ARG A 305 20.55 -5.12 -8.78
CA ARG A 305 20.92 -6.55 -8.83
C ARG A 305 21.08 -7.11 -7.44
N ILE A 306 20.44 -8.26 -7.18
CA ILE A 306 20.60 -9.08 -5.97
C ILE A 306 20.91 -10.52 -6.41
N THR A 307 21.59 -11.25 -5.53
CA THR A 307 22.03 -12.62 -5.76
C THR A 307 21.09 -13.64 -5.12
N ALA A 308 21.27 -14.92 -5.42
CA ALA A 308 20.56 -15.99 -4.72
C ALA A 308 20.85 -15.99 -3.21
N ALA A 309 22.06 -15.60 -2.80
CA ALA A 309 22.43 -15.48 -1.39
C ALA A 309 21.65 -14.38 -0.65
N ASP A 310 21.28 -13.31 -1.34
CA ASP A 310 20.45 -12.24 -0.76
C ASP A 310 19.00 -12.67 -0.53
N VAL A 311 18.55 -13.72 -1.21
CA VAL A 311 17.17 -14.23 -1.20
C VAL A 311 17.04 -15.42 -0.24
N ALA A 312 18.02 -16.33 -0.26
CA ALA A 312 17.97 -17.64 0.42
C ALA A 312 17.58 -17.61 1.91
N PRO A 313 17.96 -16.62 2.73
CA PRO A 313 17.58 -16.61 4.15
C PRO A 313 16.10 -16.27 4.40
N TRP A 314 15.43 -15.64 3.43
CA TRP A 314 14.15 -14.95 3.64
C TRP A 314 12.95 -15.79 3.19
N HIS A 315 12.74 -16.91 3.88
CA HIS A 315 11.54 -17.76 3.79
C HIS A 315 11.23 -18.33 5.18
N SER A 316 10.00 -18.73 5.39
CA SER A 316 9.62 -19.45 6.60
C SER A 316 10.25 -20.85 6.62
N ASP A 317 10.74 -21.27 7.77
CA ASP A 317 11.27 -22.62 7.94
C ASP A 317 10.18 -23.68 7.80
N GLU A 318 10.54 -24.88 7.41
CA GLU A 318 9.64 -26.00 7.45
C GLU A 318 9.18 -26.25 8.90
N GLY A 319 7.88 -26.46 9.10
CA GLY A 319 7.30 -26.57 10.45
C GLY A 319 7.15 -25.27 11.23
N ALA A 320 7.47 -24.11 10.66
CA ALA A 320 7.26 -22.83 11.33
C ALA A 320 5.81 -22.66 11.81
N PRO A 321 5.62 -22.12 13.04
CA PRO A 321 4.30 -22.00 13.66
C PRO A 321 3.44 -20.93 12.97
N GLY A 322 2.12 -21.11 12.98
CA GLY A 322 1.18 -20.12 12.45
C GLY A 322 -0.15 -20.72 12.04
N LEU A 323 -1.17 -19.88 11.98
CA LEU A 323 -2.48 -20.24 11.46
C LEU A 323 -2.38 -20.41 9.93
N ARG A 324 -3.06 -21.40 9.37
CA ARG A 324 -3.00 -21.69 7.94
C ARG A 324 -4.40 -21.69 7.33
N HIS A 325 -4.57 -20.89 6.28
CA HIS A 325 -5.74 -20.91 5.40
C HIS A 325 -5.32 -21.39 4.01
N ALA A 326 -6.17 -22.19 3.38
CA ALA A 326 -5.96 -22.68 2.04
C ALA A 326 -7.09 -22.23 1.10
N PHE A 327 -6.71 -21.87 -0.12
CA PHE A 327 -7.60 -21.40 -1.18
C PHE A 327 -7.24 -22.13 -2.48
N ASP A 328 -8.22 -22.34 -3.33
CA ASP A 328 -8.01 -22.91 -4.66
C ASP A 328 -8.17 -21.82 -5.73
N ALA A 329 -7.06 -21.48 -6.38
CA ALA A 329 -7.03 -20.45 -7.41
C ALA A 329 -7.76 -20.87 -8.70
N ARG A 330 -7.91 -22.17 -8.94
CA ARG A 330 -8.58 -22.72 -10.14
C ARG A 330 -10.08 -22.47 -10.15
N THR A 331 -10.67 -22.32 -8.96
CA THR A 331 -12.12 -22.12 -8.79
C THR A 331 -12.48 -20.68 -8.50
N LEU A 332 -11.48 -19.79 -8.41
CA LEU A 332 -11.71 -18.37 -8.16
C LEU A 332 -12.27 -17.71 -9.42
N GLU A 333 -13.45 -17.14 -9.31
CA GLU A 333 -14.00 -16.25 -10.32
C GLU A 333 -13.71 -14.78 -9.95
N PRO A 334 -13.83 -13.83 -10.90
CA PRO A 334 -13.66 -12.42 -10.62
C PRO A 334 -14.55 -11.96 -9.47
N GLN A 335 -14.01 -11.10 -8.59
CA GLN A 335 -14.65 -10.64 -7.38
C GLN A 335 -14.97 -9.15 -7.45
N VAL A 336 -16.06 -8.75 -6.83
CA VAL A 336 -16.47 -7.34 -6.73
C VAL A 336 -16.80 -7.02 -5.27
N ALA A 337 -16.16 -5.97 -4.73
CA ALA A 337 -16.59 -5.42 -3.44
C ALA A 337 -17.66 -4.34 -3.68
N LEU A 338 -18.81 -4.51 -3.02
CA LEU A 338 -19.93 -3.59 -3.07
C LEU A 338 -19.65 -2.36 -2.18
N PRO A 339 -20.33 -1.23 -2.41
CA PRO A 339 -20.28 -0.07 -1.52
C PRO A 339 -20.72 -0.44 -0.09
N HIS A 340 -20.15 0.04 0.93
CA HIS A 340 -19.10 1.00 1.21
C HIS A 340 -18.03 0.31 2.09
N SER A 341 -17.67 -0.92 1.71
CA SER A 341 -16.66 -1.71 2.44
C SER A 341 -15.91 -2.65 1.49
N PRO A 342 -14.58 -2.69 1.55
CA PRO A 342 -13.79 -3.66 0.78
C PRO A 342 -14.11 -5.12 1.12
N ALA A 343 -14.71 -5.39 2.29
CA ALA A 343 -15.11 -6.74 2.71
C ALA A 343 -16.53 -7.13 2.27
N ASN A 344 -17.31 -6.20 1.70
CA ASN A 344 -18.63 -6.52 1.18
C ASN A 344 -18.53 -7.16 -0.22
N VAL A 345 -17.89 -8.32 -0.29
CA VAL A 345 -17.50 -8.98 -1.55
C VAL A 345 -18.55 -9.96 -2.03
N ARG A 346 -18.74 -9.98 -3.35
CA ARG A 346 -19.53 -10.98 -4.07
C ARG A 346 -18.76 -11.44 -5.31
N PRO A 347 -18.96 -12.68 -5.76
CA PRO A 347 -18.59 -13.08 -7.11
C PRO A 347 -19.22 -12.15 -8.15
N VAL A 348 -18.49 -11.87 -9.24
CA VAL A 348 -18.99 -10.97 -10.29
C VAL A 348 -20.33 -11.47 -10.86
N SER A 349 -20.51 -12.77 -10.95
CA SER A 349 -21.74 -13.43 -11.42
C SER A 349 -23.02 -13.02 -10.66
N GLU A 350 -22.88 -12.66 -9.37
CA GLU A 350 -24.02 -12.24 -8.53
C GLU A 350 -24.37 -10.74 -8.68
N VAL A 351 -23.48 -9.92 -9.26
CA VAL A 351 -23.64 -8.46 -9.35
C VAL A 351 -23.63 -7.93 -10.79
N MET A 352 -23.58 -8.83 -11.77
CA MET A 352 -23.67 -8.48 -13.18
C MET A 352 -24.92 -7.64 -13.48
N ASN A 353 -24.83 -6.80 -14.53
CA ASN A 353 -25.89 -5.89 -14.97
C ASN A 353 -26.15 -4.67 -14.06
N THR A 354 -25.41 -4.46 -12.98
CA THR A 354 -25.41 -3.18 -12.26
C THR A 354 -24.85 -2.09 -13.17
N LYS A 355 -25.66 -1.09 -13.53
CA LYS A 355 -25.22 0.04 -14.37
C LYS A 355 -24.12 0.83 -13.70
N ILE A 356 -23.17 1.31 -14.50
CA ILE A 356 -22.08 2.17 -14.06
C ILE A 356 -22.04 3.45 -14.88
N ASP A 357 -21.67 4.55 -14.24
CA ASP A 357 -21.42 5.84 -14.87
C ASP A 357 -19.92 6.06 -15.12
N ILE A 358 -19.08 5.53 -14.19
CA ILE A 358 -17.64 5.74 -14.20
C ILE A 358 -16.92 4.41 -13.99
N ALA A 359 -15.89 4.19 -14.80
CA ALA A 359 -14.88 3.15 -14.58
C ALA A 359 -13.53 3.83 -14.29
N TYR A 360 -12.90 3.47 -13.18
CA TYR A 360 -11.62 4.05 -12.76
C TYR A 360 -10.55 2.98 -12.65
N ILE A 361 -9.51 3.08 -13.48
CA ILE A 361 -8.30 2.26 -13.44
C ILE A 361 -7.17 3.11 -12.88
N GLY A 362 -6.84 2.90 -11.61
CA GLY A 362 -5.90 3.74 -10.90
C GLY A 362 -5.42 3.10 -9.60
N ALA A 363 -4.71 3.88 -8.79
CA ALA A 363 -4.14 3.51 -7.51
C ALA A 363 -2.99 2.49 -7.58
N CYS A 364 -2.31 2.30 -6.44
CA CYS A 364 -1.21 1.32 -6.29
C CYS A 364 -1.65 -0.13 -6.50
N THR A 365 -2.95 -0.42 -6.42
CA THR A 365 -3.53 -1.77 -6.53
C THR A 365 -4.11 -2.11 -7.90
N GLY A 366 -4.05 -1.17 -8.90
CA GLY A 366 -4.71 -1.46 -10.15
C GLY A 366 -4.31 -0.62 -11.36
N ALA A 367 -3.16 0.07 -11.33
CA ALA A 367 -2.69 0.86 -12.47
C ALA A 367 -1.16 0.78 -12.69
N LYS A 368 -0.51 -0.26 -12.19
CA LYS A 368 0.85 -0.61 -12.57
C LYS A 368 0.87 -1.11 -14.02
N LEU A 369 2.00 -1.21 -14.65
CA LEU A 369 2.10 -1.57 -16.05
C LEU A 369 1.32 -2.85 -16.44
N ASP A 370 1.40 -3.91 -15.62
CA ASP A 370 0.69 -5.17 -15.90
C ASP A 370 -0.84 -5.00 -15.74
N ASP A 371 -1.28 -4.16 -14.82
CA ASP A 371 -2.69 -3.80 -14.66
C ASP A 371 -3.22 -3.06 -15.90
N LEU A 372 -2.42 -2.13 -16.45
CA LEU A 372 -2.75 -1.42 -17.69
C LEU A 372 -2.78 -2.36 -18.89
N ARG A 373 -1.86 -3.34 -18.96
CA ARG A 373 -1.87 -4.40 -19.99
C ARG A 373 -3.13 -5.25 -19.92
N ALA A 374 -3.54 -5.63 -18.69
CA ALA A 374 -4.75 -6.40 -18.47
C ALA A 374 -6.00 -5.66 -18.98
N ALA A 375 -6.12 -4.37 -18.64
CA ALA A 375 -7.22 -3.53 -19.12
C ALA A 375 -7.21 -3.35 -20.65
N ALA A 376 -6.02 -3.11 -21.23
CA ALA A 376 -5.88 -2.95 -22.67
C ALA A 376 -6.23 -4.22 -23.45
N ARG A 377 -5.92 -5.42 -22.92
CA ARG A 377 -6.35 -6.70 -23.51
C ARG A 377 -7.86 -6.81 -23.65
N VAL A 378 -8.60 -6.36 -22.62
CA VAL A 378 -10.08 -6.39 -22.63
C VAL A 378 -10.65 -5.37 -23.60
N LEU A 379 -10.00 -4.20 -23.75
CA LEU A 379 -10.51 -3.08 -24.54
C LEU A 379 -9.96 -3.07 -25.98
N ALA A 380 -9.05 -3.99 -26.34
CA ALA A 380 -8.41 -4.02 -27.65
C ALA A 380 -9.44 -4.13 -28.79
N GLY A 381 -9.48 -3.12 -29.66
CA GLY A 381 -10.39 -3.08 -30.80
C GLY A 381 -11.84 -2.68 -30.49
N TYR A 382 -12.13 -2.35 -29.23
CA TYR A 382 -13.46 -1.95 -28.78
C TYR A 382 -13.49 -0.48 -28.32
N ARG A 383 -14.69 0.04 -28.17
CA ARG A 383 -14.96 1.31 -27.49
C ARG A 383 -15.78 1.08 -26.22
N ILE A 384 -15.57 1.93 -25.22
CA ILE A 384 -16.40 1.92 -24.01
C ILE A 384 -17.86 2.22 -24.33
N ALA A 385 -18.76 1.74 -23.49
CA ALA A 385 -20.20 1.94 -23.64
C ALA A 385 -20.55 3.45 -23.64
N PRO A 386 -21.51 3.87 -24.46
CA PRO A 386 -22.02 5.24 -24.44
C PRO A 386 -22.50 5.63 -23.04
N GLY A 387 -22.14 6.84 -22.61
CA GLY A 387 -22.50 7.37 -21.28
C GLY A 387 -21.57 6.94 -20.13
N VAL A 388 -20.62 6.01 -20.35
CA VAL A 388 -19.59 5.65 -19.37
C VAL A 388 -18.36 6.54 -19.55
N GLN A 389 -17.82 7.04 -18.42
CA GLN A 389 -16.52 7.70 -18.39
C GLN A 389 -15.46 6.70 -17.92
N LEU A 390 -14.45 6.40 -18.75
CA LEU A 390 -13.28 5.62 -18.35
C LEU A 390 -12.13 6.56 -18.00
N MET A 391 -11.68 6.52 -16.75
CA MET A 391 -10.52 7.27 -16.27
C MET A 391 -9.36 6.31 -15.97
N VAL A 392 -8.17 6.65 -16.45
CA VAL A 392 -6.96 5.83 -16.27
C VAL A 392 -5.86 6.71 -15.66
N ALA A 393 -5.45 6.37 -14.43
CA ALA A 393 -4.35 7.04 -13.71
C ALA A 393 -3.19 6.06 -13.51
N PRO A 394 -2.18 6.03 -14.41
CA PRO A 394 -1.03 5.13 -14.26
C PRO A 394 -0.34 5.32 -12.91
N ALA A 395 0.08 4.23 -12.28
CA ALA A 395 0.58 4.26 -10.91
C ALA A 395 1.92 5.02 -10.76
N SER A 396 2.69 5.15 -11.85
CA SER A 396 3.91 5.96 -11.88
C SER A 396 4.17 6.53 -13.27
N VAL A 397 4.98 7.59 -13.33
CA VAL A 397 5.49 8.16 -14.59
C VAL A 397 6.32 7.11 -15.35
N ARG A 398 7.00 6.20 -14.65
CA ARG A 398 7.74 5.11 -15.26
C ARG A 398 6.81 4.13 -15.99
N ASP A 399 5.72 3.73 -15.33
CA ASP A 399 4.70 2.84 -15.90
C ASP A 399 3.98 3.53 -17.07
N LEU A 400 3.63 4.82 -16.93
CA LEU A 400 3.06 5.65 -17.99
C LEU A 400 3.93 5.62 -19.24
N ARG A 401 5.21 6.01 -19.12
CA ARG A 401 6.15 6.05 -20.25
C ARG A 401 6.37 4.68 -20.89
N ARG A 402 6.29 3.61 -20.11
CA ARG A 402 6.40 2.26 -20.61
C ARG A 402 5.16 1.82 -21.34
N ALA A 403 3.98 2.12 -20.80
CA ALA A 403 2.69 1.90 -21.46
C ALA A 403 2.57 2.66 -22.80
N GLU A 404 3.12 3.89 -22.87
CA GLU A 404 3.21 4.65 -24.11
C GLU A 404 4.05 3.91 -25.16
N ARG A 405 5.28 3.50 -24.80
CA ARG A 405 6.21 2.81 -25.72
C ARG A 405 5.68 1.46 -26.19
N GLU A 406 4.90 0.76 -25.37
CA GLU A 406 4.28 -0.52 -25.70
C GLU A 406 2.94 -0.36 -26.46
N GLY A 407 2.49 0.88 -26.73
CA GLY A 407 1.23 1.17 -27.41
C GLY A 407 -0.02 0.93 -26.55
N ILE A 408 0.15 0.52 -25.28
CA ILE A 408 -0.96 0.21 -24.34
C ILE A 408 -1.78 1.46 -24.09
N LEU A 409 -1.13 2.59 -23.83
CA LEU A 409 -1.83 3.85 -23.56
C LEU A 409 -2.66 4.30 -24.77
N ARG A 410 -2.14 4.10 -25.96
CA ARG A 410 -2.85 4.38 -27.21
C ARG A 410 -4.12 3.53 -27.32
N MET A 411 -4.03 2.23 -27.06
CA MET A 411 -5.19 1.34 -27.10
C MET A 411 -6.29 1.79 -26.10
N LEU A 412 -5.89 2.17 -24.87
CA LEU A 412 -6.84 2.67 -23.86
C LEU A 412 -7.51 4.00 -24.30
N VAL A 413 -6.74 4.93 -24.86
CA VAL A 413 -7.26 6.21 -25.36
C VAL A 413 -8.18 6.00 -26.56
N ASP A 414 -7.80 5.14 -27.52
CA ASP A 414 -8.64 4.80 -28.67
C ASP A 414 -9.95 4.12 -28.28
N ALA A 415 -9.94 3.38 -27.15
CA ALA A 415 -11.18 2.84 -26.54
C ALA A 415 -12.07 3.93 -25.89
N GLY A 416 -11.54 5.11 -25.62
CA GLY A 416 -12.27 6.24 -25.03
C GLY A 416 -11.83 6.61 -23.60
N ALA A 417 -10.66 6.15 -23.14
CA ALA A 417 -10.14 6.50 -21.83
C ALA A 417 -9.61 7.95 -21.76
N THR A 418 -9.86 8.60 -20.64
CA THR A 418 -9.20 9.85 -20.23
C THR A 418 -8.02 9.51 -19.32
N VAL A 419 -6.80 9.90 -19.70
CA VAL A 419 -5.61 9.68 -18.91
C VAL A 419 -5.43 10.78 -17.89
N LEU A 420 -5.27 10.39 -16.63
CA LEU A 420 -5.04 11.28 -15.49
C LEU A 420 -3.56 11.28 -15.07
N PRO A 421 -3.10 12.28 -14.32
CA PRO A 421 -1.77 12.29 -13.74
C PRO A 421 -1.47 11.07 -12.87
N SER A 422 -0.20 10.65 -12.85
CA SER A 422 0.29 9.55 -12.01
C SER A 422 0.43 10.03 -10.56
N SER A 423 -0.60 9.80 -9.75
CA SER A 423 -0.63 10.24 -8.34
C SER A 423 -1.59 9.38 -7.51
N CYS A 424 -1.54 9.50 -6.19
CA CYS A 424 -2.55 8.93 -5.30
C CYS A 424 -3.90 9.68 -5.39
N GLY A 425 -3.89 10.93 -5.77
CA GLY A 425 -4.93 11.92 -6.00
C GLY A 425 -6.39 11.42 -5.98
N ALA A 426 -6.91 10.98 -7.11
CA ALA A 426 -8.31 10.57 -7.24
C ALA A 426 -8.71 9.39 -6.33
N CYS A 427 -7.79 8.48 -6.00
CA CYS A 427 -8.04 7.38 -5.05
C CYS A 427 -8.33 7.90 -3.62
N ALA A 428 -7.72 9.01 -3.25
CA ALA A 428 -7.88 9.66 -1.95
C ALA A 428 -8.89 10.83 -1.98
N GLY A 429 -9.56 11.06 -3.12
CA GLY A 429 -10.51 12.16 -3.29
C GLY A 429 -9.88 13.52 -3.54
N TYR A 430 -8.59 13.57 -3.90
CA TYR A 430 -7.91 14.79 -4.31
C TYR A 430 -7.90 14.95 -5.84
N GLY A 431 -8.02 16.17 -6.32
CA GLY A 431 -8.05 16.46 -7.75
C GLY A 431 -9.36 16.05 -8.41
N SER A 432 -9.41 14.92 -9.07
CA SER A 432 -10.62 14.39 -9.72
C SER A 432 -11.56 13.77 -8.70
N ARG A 433 -12.62 14.46 -8.31
CA ARG A 433 -13.63 13.97 -7.36
C ARG A 433 -14.79 13.32 -8.09
N ILE A 434 -15.23 12.19 -7.60
CA ILE A 434 -16.43 11.51 -8.09
C ILE A 434 -17.68 12.35 -7.72
N PRO A 435 -18.58 12.61 -8.68
CA PRO A 435 -19.77 13.42 -8.45
C PRO A 435 -20.84 12.71 -7.62
N GLU A 436 -21.83 13.48 -7.15
CA GLU A 436 -22.96 12.96 -6.38
C GLU A 436 -23.78 11.95 -7.18
N GLY A 437 -24.22 10.88 -6.51
CA GLY A 437 -25.10 9.86 -7.06
C GLY A 437 -24.44 8.91 -8.08
N ALA A 438 -23.18 9.15 -8.48
CA ALA A 438 -22.53 8.33 -9.49
C ALA A 438 -22.27 6.90 -9.01
N THR A 439 -22.49 5.93 -9.88
CA THR A 439 -22.09 4.53 -9.70
C THR A 439 -20.76 4.28 -10.38
N VAL A 440 -19.79 3.86 -9.59
CA VAL A 440 -18.38 3.74 -10.01
C VAL A 440 -17.90 2.31 -9.81
N ILE A 441 -17.19 1.74 -10.78
CA ILE A 441 -16.35 0.57 -10.57
C ILE A 441 -14.88 0.99 -10.60
N SER A 442 -14.08 0.55 -9.64
CA SER A 442 -12.72 1.08 -9.41
C SER A 442 -11.73 -0.01 -9.06
N THR A 443 -10.47 0.19 -9.48
CA THR A 443 -9.34 -0.67 -9.07
C THR A 443 -8.67 -0.22 -7.77
N THR A 444 -9.19 0.79 -7.09
CA THR A 444 -8.65 1.27 -5.80
C THR A 444 -8.73 0.21 -4.70
N ALA A 445 -7.99 0.38 -3.61
CA ALA A 445 -8.00 -0.56 -2.49
C ALA A 445 -9.24 -0.41 -1.60
N ARG A 446 -9.83 0.79 -1.56
CA ARG A 446 -10.89 1.17 -0.60
C ARG A 446 -12.04 1.87 -1.29
N ASN A 447 -13.26 1.56 -0.83
CA ASN A 447 -14.52 2.15 -1.30
C ASN A 447 -15.38 2.69 -0.14
N PHE A 448 -14.76 3.15 0.93
CA PHE A 448 -15.48 3.78 2.04
C PHE A 448 -16.30 4.97 1.55
N LYS A 449 -17.41 5.22 2.22
CA LYS A 449 -18.33 6.31 1.90
C LYS A 449 -17.57 7.65 1.82
N GLY A 450 -17.69 8.33 0.68
CA GLY A 450 -17.04 9.62 0.43
C GLY A 450 -15.53 9.57 0.12
N ARG A 451 -14.92 8.38 0.05
CA ARG A 451 -13.46 8.24 -0.16
C ARG A 451 -12.96 8.89 -1.46
N MET A 452 -13.68 8.69 -2.55
CA MET A 452 -13.28 9.18 -3.89
C MET A 452 -13.98 10.50 -4.27
N GLY A 453 -14.76 11.11 -3.38
CA GLY A 453 -15.51 12.34 -3.66
C GLY A 453 -16.82 12.42 -2.91
N ALA A 454 -17.96 12.48 -3.62
CA ALA A 454 -19.26 12.63 -2.98
C ALA A 454 -19.64 11.43 -2.11
N ALA A 455 -20.22 11.71 -0.93
CA ALA A 455 -20.66 10.67 0.00
C ALA A 455 -21.86 9.85 -0.53
N THR A 456 -22.56 10.35 -1.53
CA THR A 456 -23.70 9.68 -2.20
C THR A 456 -23.27 8.75 -3.32
N ALA A 457 -21.98 8.82 -3.75
CA ALA A 457 -21.46 7.95 -4.80
C ALA A 457 -21.38 6.48 -4.33
N GLN A 458 -21.72 5.57 -5.23
CA GLN A 458 -21.68 4.12 -5.02
C GLN A 458 -20.42 3.56 -5.67
N VAL A 459 -19.36 3.34 -4.88
CA VAL A 459 -18.08 2.84 -5.39
C VAL A 459 -17.97 1.35 -5.17
N PHE A 460 -17.84 0.60 -6.27
CA PHE A 460 -17.53 -0.83 -6.31
C PHE A 460 -16.04 -1.02 -6.55
N LEU A 461 -15.44 -2.10 -6.01
CA LEU A 461 -14.06 -2.48 -6.30
C LEU A 461 -14.00 -3.72 -7.17
N GLY A 462 -13.12 -3.71 -8.16
CA GLY A 462 -12.84 -4.88 -9.00
C GLY A 462 -11.40 -4.90 -9.49
N SER A 463 -11.03 -5.98 -10.18
CA SER A 463 -9.74 -6.09 -10.85
C SER A 463 -9.67 -5.21 -12.10
N PRO A 464 -8.48 -4.91 -12.64
CA PRO A 464 -8.35 -4.20 -13.91
C PRO A 464 -9.12 -4.85 -15.06
N PHE A 465 -9.19 -6.18 -15.09
CA PHE A 465 -10.00 -6.93 -16.05
C PHE A 465 -11.49 -6.61 -15.89
N THR A 466 -12.01 -6.73 -14.67
CA THR A 466 -13.43 -6.49 -14.37
C THR A 466 -13.83 -5.04 -14.64
N VAL A 467 -12.98 -4.08 -14.26
CA VAL A 467 -13.23 -2.64 -14.50
C VAL A 467 -13.27 -2.34 -16.00
N ALA A 468 -12.32 -2.88 -16.77
CA ALA A 468 -12.28 -2.69 -18.23
C ALA A 468 -13.50 -3.33 -18.94
N ALA A 469 -13.87 -4.55 -18.56
CA ALA A 469 -15.05 -5.22 -19.10
C ALA A 469 -16.35 -4.46 -18.77
N SER A 470 -16.42 -3.89 -17.57
CA SER A 470 -17.56 -3.08 -17.14
C SER A 470 -17.64 -1.76 -17.92
N ALA A 471 -16.50 -1.12 -18.18
CA ALA A 471 -16.44 0.07 -19.02
C ALA A 471 -16.91 -0.21 -20.45
N LEU A 472 -16.53 -1.37 -21.00
CA LEU A 472 -16.94 -1.80 -22.33
C LEU A 472 -18.46 -2.01 -22.43
N ARG A 473 -19.09 -2.57 -21.39
CA ARG A 473 -20.51 -2.96 -21.42
C ARG A 473 -21.46 -1.96 -20.76
N GLY A 474 -20.96 -0.99 -20.02
CA GLY A 474 -21.78 0.00 -19.27
C GLY A 474 -22.44 -0.57 -18.02
N VAL A 475 -22.12 -1.82 -17.68
CA VAL A 475 -22.61 -2.54 -16.50
C VAL A 475 -21.49 -3.37 -15.91
N ILE A 476 -21.56 -3.70 -14.62
CA ILE A 476 -20.60 -4.63 -13.99
C ILE A 476 -20.59 -5.94 -14.77
N SER A 477 -19.41 -6.37 -15.23
CA SER A 477 -19.26 -7.48 -16.18
C SER A 477 -18.06 -8.34 -15.90
N ASP A 478 -18.19 -9.62 -16.24
CA ASP A 478 -17.09 -10.58 -16.23
C ASP A 478 -16.23 -10.42 -17.50
N ALA A 479 -14.93 -10.21 -17.29
CA ALA A 479 -13.97 -10.05 -18.39
C ALA A 479 -13.74 -11.34 -19.18
N ARG A 480 -13.95 -12.52 -18.57
CA ARG A 480 -13.76 -13.83 -19.22
C ARG A 480 -14.63 -13.99 -20.46
N GLY A 481 -15.82 -13.40 -20.47
CA GLY A 481 -16.71 -13.39 -21.64
C GLY A 481 -16.27 -12.43 -22.77
N VAL A 482 -15.16 -11.71 -22.61
CA VAL A 482 -14.58 -10.83 -23.63
C VAL A 482 -13.21 -11.36 -24.10
N LEU A 483 -12.45 -12.01 -23.19
CA LEU A 483 -11.10 -12.49 -23.45
C LEU A 483 -11.05 -13.82 -24.21
N GLY A 484 -12.09 -14.62 -24.10
CA GLY A 484 -12.18 -15.95 -24.73
C GLY A 484 -13.06 -15.95 -25.85
#